data_a2540f295efb73a28048991ff8bb9e1b
#
_entry.id   a2540f295efb73a28048991ff8bb9e1b
#
_cell.length_a   1.000
_cell.length_b   1.000
_cell.length_c   1.000
_cell.angle_alpha   90.00
_cell.angle_beta   90.00
_cell.angle_gamma   90.00
#
_symmetry.space_group_name_H-M   'P 1'
#
loop_
_entity.id
_entity.type
_entity.pdbx_description
1 polymer ?
#
loop_
_entity_poly.entity_id
_entity_poly.type
_entity_poly.pdbx_seq_one_letter_code
_entity_poly.pdbx_strand_id
1 'polypeptide(L)'
;MKATGSLSLADLIQAFFRRHLIATRGVSPHTLHAYRDAIRGLLTFAAARCSRSVVELSVDDLGRDTVLGFLDHLEQQRGNTAATRNARLAAIHSLQRFIAVEDPSALAICQQLLSIPYKRTPSRAVTCLAHADIEHLLTSIDRATALGRRDFALLQFLYNTGARAQEGHIVQTRVAAASISRPPLAKVRITPHTFRHTTASHLLQSGVELNVVRSWLGHASIETTHAYIEIDLEMKRAAIEACEPPGLNSLPPVWKDPDLLTWLEAL
;
A
#
# COMPACT_ATOMS: atom_id res chain seq x y z
N MET A 1 11.98 -23.93 -42.64
CA MET A 1 11.42 -23.01 -41.66
C MET A 1 10.70 -23.85 -40.61
N LYS A 2 11.32 -24.01 -39.39
CA LYS A 2 10.63 -24.66 -38.28
C LYS A 2 9.53 -23.72 -37.79
N ALA A 3 8.30 -24.19 -37.79
CA ALA A 3 7.18 -23.51 -37.17
C ALA A 3 7.58 -23.19 -35.72
N THR A 4 7.62 -21.93 -35.38
CA THR A 4 7.80 -21.44 -34.01
C THR A 4 6.57 -21.90 -33.23
N GLY A 5 6.69 -23.02 -32.52
CA GLY A 5 5.63 -23.56 -31.69
C GLY A 5 5.26 -22.49 -30.64
N SER A 6 3.98 -22.13 -30.59
CA SER A 6 3.41 -21.31 -29.53
C SER A 6 3.85 -21.88 -28.19
N LEU A 7 4.48 -21.01 -27.35
CA LEU A 7 4.89 -21.40 -25.99
C LEU A 7 3.62 -21.78 -25.19
N SER A 8 3.69 -22.90 -24.46
CA SER A 8 2.57 -23.24 -23.58
C SER A 8 2.43 -22.21 -22.46
N LEU A 9 1.22 -22.06 -21.92
CA LEU A 9 1.00 -21.19 -20.75
C LEU A 9 1.93 -21.58 -19.59
N ALA A 10 2.20 -22.86 -19.40
CA ALA A 10 3.13 -23.36 -18.38
C ALA A 10 4.56 -22.87 -18.60
N ASP A 11 5.06 -22.91 -19.86
CA ASP A 11 6.39 -22.40 -20.22
C ASP A 11 6.49 -20.89 -20.00
N LEU A 12 5.46 -20.15 -20.40
CA LEU A 12 5.38 -18.70 -20.20
C LEU A 12 5.40 -18.33 -18.71
N ILE A 13 4.66 -19.04 -17.86
CA ILE A 13 4.66 -18.82 -16.42
C ILE A 13 6.02 -19.16 -15.80
N GLN A 14 6.63 -20.29 -16.20
CA GLN A 14 7.97 -20.64 -15.71
C GLN A 14 9.01 -19.60 -16.11
N ALA A 15 8.98 -19.14 -17.35
CA ALA A 15 9.86 -18.09 -17.85
C ALA A 15 9.64 -16.76 -17.11
N PHE A 16 8.38 -16.39 -16.85
CA PHE A 16 8.03 -15.20 -16.05
C PHE A 16 8.68 -15.24 -14.67
N PHE A 17 8.55 -16.36 -13.93
CA PHE A 17 9.15 -16.45 -12.60
C PHE A 17 10.67 -16.49 -12.65
N ARG A 18 11.26 -17.35 -13.48
CA ARG A 18 12.71 -17.59 -13.48
C ARG A 18 13.47 -16.46 -14.18
N ARG A 19 13.09 -16.11 -15.41
CA ARG A 19 13.82 -15.12 -16.21
C ARG A 19 13.44 -13.69 -15.83
N HIS A 20 12.14 -13.37 -15.79
CA HIS A 20 11.70 -11.99 -15.59
C HIS A 20 11.78 -11.56 -14.12
N LEU A 21 11.13 -12.28 -13.20
CA LEU A 21 11.07 -11.85 -11.81
C LEU A 21 12.39 -12.06 -11.06
N ILE A 22 13.00 -13.25 -11.19
CA ILE A 22 14.22 -13.59 -10.43
C ILE A 22 15.44 -13.00 -11.12
N ALA A 23 15.73 -13.39 -12.36
CA ALA A 23 16.99 -13.04 -13.02
C ALA A 23 17.04 -11.57 -13.46
N THR A 24 15.95 -11.03 -14.04
CA THR A 24 15.98 -9.66 -14.61
C THR A 24 15.62 -8.61 -13.55
N ARG A 25 14.54 -8.82 -12.78
CA ARG A 25 14.04 -7.82 -11.83
C ARG A 25 14.58 -7.97 -10.41
N GLY A 26 15.16 -9.11 -10.04
CA GLY A 26 15.70 -9.35 -8.70
C GLY A 26 14.68 -9.08 -7.58
N VAL A 27 13.41 -9.47 -7.79
CA VAL A 27 12.34 -9.17 -6.82
C VAL A 27 12.58 -9.87 -5.49
N SER A 28 12.12 -9.26 -4.39
CA SER A 28 12.25 -9.87 -3.06
C SER A 28 11.50 -11.21 -2.97
N PRO A 29 11.93 -12.15 -2.10
CA PRO A 29 11.21 -13.39 -1.85
C PRO A 29 9.73 -13.17 -1.47
N HIS A 30 9.45 -12.12 -0.71
CA HIS A 30 8.08 -11.76 -0.35
C HIS A 30 7.23 -11.40 -1.57
N THR A 31 7.77 -10.59 -2.48
CA THR A 31 7.10 -10.25 -3.75
C THR A 31 6.89 -11.48 -4.61
N LEU A 32 7.89 -12.35 -4.69
CA LEU A 32 7.81 -13.62 -5.44
C LEU A 32 6.68 -14.50 -4.92
N HIS A 33 6.57 -14.66 -3.60
CA HIS A 33 5.49 -15.42 -2.98
C HIS A 33 4.11 -14.79 -3.24
N ALA A 34 4.00 -13.47 -3.14
CA ALA A 34 2.74 -12.78 -3.40
C ALA A 34 2.27 -12.97 -4.85
N TYR A 35 3.20 -12.92 -5.82
CA TYR A 35 2.91 -13.16 -7.23
C TYR A 35 2.55 -14.61 -7.51
N ARG A 36 3.31 -15.56 -6.93
CA ARG A 36 3.00 -16.99 -7.01
C ARG A 36 1.57 -17.28 -6.53
N ASP A 37 1.20 -16.75 -5.38
CA ASP A 37 -0.11 -16.99 -4.77
C ASP A 37 -1.25 -16.36 -5.60
N ALA A 38 -1.01 -15.20 -6.23
CA ALA A 38 -1.95 -14.56 -7.13
C ALA A 38 -2.19 -15.41 -8.39
N ILE A 39 -1.11 -15.82 -9.06
CA ILE A 39 -1.18 -16.60 -10.30
C ILE A 39 -1.73 -17.99 -10.03
N ARG A 40 -1.29 -18.68 -8.97
CA ARG A 40 -1.85 -19.96 -8.55
C ARG A 40 -3.37 -19.87 -8.33
N GLY A 41 -3.82 -18.82 -7.62
CA GLY A 41 -5.24 -18.61 -7.38
C GLY A 41 -6.04 -18.42 -8.67
N LEU A 42 -5.52 -17.63 -9.62
CA LEU A 42 -6.13 -17.43 -10.93
C LEU A 42 -6.21 -18.73 -11.73
N LEU A 43 -5.12 -19.49 -11.81
CA LEU A 43 -5.09 -20.76 -12.54
C LEU A 43 -6.07 -21.79 -11.97
N THR A 44 -6.12 -21.90 -10.64
CA THR A 44 -7.09 -22.80 -9.98
C THR A 44 -8.53 -22.39 -10.27
N PHE A 45 -8.82 -21.09 -10.25
CA PHE A 45 -10.14 -20.57 -10.58
C PHE A 45 -10.52 -20.81 -12.05
N ALA A 46 -9.59 -20.54 -12.99
CA ALA A 46 -9.78 -20.77 -14.42
C ALA A 46 -10.02 -22.24 -14.73
N ALA A 47 -9.23 -23.14 -14.14
CA ALA A 47 -9.38 -24.59 -14.31
C ALA A 47 -10.76 -25.08 -13.87
N ALA A 48 -11.22 -24.63 -12.70
CA ALA A 48 -12.56 -24.95 -12.20
C ALA A 48 -13.66 -24.38 -13.10
N ARG A 49 -13.50 -23.16 -13.62
CA ARG A 49 -14.47 -22.51 -14.52
C ARG A 49 -14.59 -23.23 -15.89
N CYS A 50 -13.43 -23.65 -16.44
CA CYS A 50 -13.38 -24.31 -17.74
C CYS A 50 -13.58 -25.84 -17.64
N SER A 51 -13.68 -26.39 -16.42
CA SER A 51 -13.73 -27.86 -16.19
C SER A 51 -12.54 -28.58 -16.84
N ARG A 52 -11.34 -27.98 -16.74
CA ARG A 52 -10.07 -28.52 -17.28
C ARG A 52 -9.02 -28.64 -16.18
N SER A 53 -8.00 -29.43 -16.42
CA SER A 53 -6.83 -29.43 -15.53
C SER A 53 -6.01 -28.15 -15.74
N VAL A 54 -5.26 -27.73 -14.71
CA VAL A 54 -4.41 -26.51 -14.79
C VAL A 54 -3.35 -26.62 -15.90
N VAL A 55 -2.91 -27.84 -16.21
CA VAL A 55 -1.88 -28.09 -17.25
C VAL A 55 -2.44 -27.90 -18.67
N GLU A 56 -3.75 -28.06 -18.85
CA GLU A 56 -4.43 -27.92 -20.14
C GLU A 56 -4.89 -26.48 -20.43
N LEU A 57 -4.69 -25.57 -19.49
CA LEU A 57 -5.04 -24.16 -19.69
C LEU A 57 -4.13 -23.51 -20.73
N SER A 58 -4.75 -22.71 -21.58
CA SER A 58 -4.09 -21.81 -22.53
C SER A 58 -4.15 -20.36 -22.07
N VAL A 59 -3.47 -19.45 -22.79
CA VAL A 59 -3.56 -18.01 -22.54
C VAL A 59 -5.00 -17.50 -22.75
N ASP A 60 -5.72 -18.10 -23.71
CA ASP A 60 -7.11 -17.72 -24.02
C ASP A 60 -8.07 -18.01 -22.84
N ASP A 61 -7.84 -19.08 -22.10
CA ASP A 61 -8.64 -19.43 -20.92
C ASP A 61 -8.49 -18.39 -19.79
N LEU A 62 -7.43 -17.58 -19.80
CA LEU A 62 -7.20 -16.48 -18.88
C LEU A 62 -7.76 -15.14 -19.37
N GLY A 63 -8.76 -15.17 -20.27
CA GLY A 63 -9.39 -13.97 -20.82
C GLY A 63 -9.99 -13.02 -19.76
N ARG A 64 -10.42 -11.84 -20.22
CA ARG A 64 -10.94 -10.76 -19.35
C ARG A 64 -12.03 -11.22 -18.39
N ASP A 65 -13.00 -12.01 -18.87
CA ASP A 65 -14.14 -12.48 -18.07
C ASP A 65 -13.71 -13.46 -16.97
N THR A 66 -12.70 -14.27 -17.25
CA THR A 66 -12.12 -15.19 -16.25
C THR A 66 -11.40 -14.40 -15.16
N VAL A 67 -10.62 -13.38 -15.52
CA VAL A 67 -9.91 -12.54 -14.54
C VAL A 67 -10.90 -11.71 -13.72
N LEU A 68 -11.93 -11.12 -14.33
CA LEU A 68 -12.96 -10.38 -13.60
C LEU A 68 -13.71 -11.30 -12.63
N GLY A 69 -14.14 -12.48 -13.10
CA GLY A 69 -14.79 -13.47 -12.23
C GLY A 69 -13.91 -13.93 -11.07
N PHE A 70 -12.60 -14.10 -11.29
CA PHE A 70 -11.66 -14.40 -10.22
C PHE A 70 -11.56 -13.26 -9.19
N LEU A 71 -11.48 -12.01 -9.65
CA LEU A 71 -11.41 -10.86 -8.78
C LEU A 71 -12.69 -10.68 -7.94
N ASP A 72 -13.86 -10.94 -8.53
CA ASP A 72 -15.14 -10.92 -7.82
C ASP A 72 -15.24 -12.09 -6.81
N HIS A 73 -14.78 -13.29 -7.17
CA HIS A 73 -14.66 -14.41 -6.25
C HIS A 73 -13.80 -14.08 -5.01
N LEU A 74 -12.68 -13.37 -5.20
CA LEU A 74 -11.82 -12.93 -4.10
C LEU A 74 -12.55 -11.99 -3.13
N GLU A 75 -13.36 -11.08 -3.64
CA GLU A 75 -14.09 -10.12 -2.80
C GLU A 75 -15.32 -10.74 -2.14
N GLN A 76 -16.18 -11.41 -2.91
CA GLN A 76 -17.48 -11.89 -2.44
C GLN A 76 -17.39 -13.18 -1.63
N GLN A 77 -16.54 -14.12 -2.05
CA GLN A 77 -16.46 -15.45 -1.40
C GLN A 77 -15.31 -15.54 -0.39
N ARG A 78 -14.19 -14.84 -0.64
CA ARG A 78 -13.04 -14.83 0.27
C ARG A 78 -12.96 -13.62 1.20
N GLY A 79 -13.87 -12.64 1.06
CA GLY A 79 -13.91 -11.46 1.90
C GLY A 79 -12.68 -10.56 1.75
N ASN A 80 -11.97 -10.62 0.63
CA ASN A 80 -10.76 -9.85 0.43
C ASN A 80 -11.09 -8.34 0.26
N THR A 81 -10.22 -7.50 0.80
CA THR A 81 -10.34 -6.04 0.61
C THR A 81 -9.99 -5.64 -0.82
N ALA A 82 -10.47 -4.46 -1.26
CA ALA A 82 -10.12 -3.88 -2.56
C ALA A 82 -8.58 -3.72 -2.72
N ALA A 83 -7.85 -3.43 -1.65
CA ALA A 83 -6.37 -3.37 -1.67
C ALA A 83 -5.76 -4.75 -1.99
N THR A 84 -6.24 -5.82 -1.37
CA THR A 84 -5.78 -7.20 -1.64
C THR A 84 -6.14 -7.62 -3.07
N ARG A 85 -7.37 -7.32 -3.53
CA ARG A 85 -7.79 -7.52 -4.93
C ARG A 85 -6.85 -6.81 -5.90
N ASN A 86 -6.55 -5.55 -5.66
CA ASN A 86 -5.66 -4.76 -6.51
C ASN A 86 -4.22 -5.31 -6.53
N ALA A 87 -3.71 -5.79 -5.39
CA ALA A 87 -2.40 -6.45 -5.34
C ALA A 87 -2.37 -7.73 -6.20
N ARG A 88 -3.46 -8.52 -6.20
CA ARG A 88 -3.58 -9.70 -7.09
C ARG A 88 -3.65 -9.28 -8.56
N LEU A 89 -4.43 -8.24 -8.88
CA LEU A 89 -4.51 -7.71 -10.25
C LEU A 89 -3.15 -7.17 -10.73
N ALA A 90 -2.36 -6.53 -9.86
CA ALA A 90 -1.02 -6.06 -10.22
C ALA A 90 -0.08 -7.21 -10.62
N ALA A 91 -0.14 -8.35 -9.93
CA ALA A 91 0.60 -9.55 -10.29
C ALA A 91 0.15 -10.11 -11.65
N ILE A 92 -1.16 -10.15 -11.90
CA ILE A 92 -1.75 -10.58 -13.19
C ILE A 92 -1.30 -9.65 -14.31
N HIS A 93 -1.40 -8.33 -14.13
CA HIS A 93 -0.92 -7.35 -15.12
C HIS A 93 0.57 -7.49 -15.41
N SER A 94 1.39 -7.80 -14.40
CA SER A 94 2.83 -8.05 -14.61
C SER A 94 3.06 -9.28 -15.47
N LEU A 95 2.33 -10.37 -15.24
CA LEU A 95 2.37 -11.58 -16.07
C LEU A 95 1.93 -11.27 -17.51
N GLN A 96 0.82 -10.55 -17.67
CA GLN A 96 0.27 -10.25 -19.00
C GLN A 96 1.22 -9.35 -19.82
N ARG A 97 1.88 -8.37 -19.20
CA ARG A 97 2.91 -7.59 -19.90
C ARG A 97 4.08 -8.45 -20.37
N PHE A 98 4.47 -9.43 -19.57
CA PHE A 98 5.50 -10.39 -19.94
C PHE A 98 5.05 -11.28 -21.10
N ILE A 99 3.84 -11.85 -21.03
CA ILE A 99 3.28 -12.70 -22.10
C ILE A 99 3.17 -11.92 -23.41
N ALA A 100 2.70 -10.66 -23.39
CA ALA A 100 2.58 -9.83 -24.58
C ALA A 100 3.91 -9.62 -25.33
N VAL A 101 5.04 -9.68 -24.64
CA VAL A 101 6.39 -9.56 -25.22
C VAL A 101 6.89 -10.91 -25.74
N GLU A 102 6.68 -11.99 -24.99
CA GLU A 102 7.17 -13.33 -25.31
C GLU A 102 6.31 -14.04 -26.40
N ASP A 103 5.02 -13.74 -26.42
CA ASP A 103 4.05 -14.30 -27.39
C ASP A 103 3.20 -13.17 -28.01
N PRO A 104 3.64 -12.61 -29.14
CA PRO A 104 2.88 -11.57 -29.86
C PRO A 104 1.49 -12.01 -30.30
N SER A 105 1.22 -13.30 -30.46
CA SER A 105 -0.10 -13.79 -30.85
C SER A 105 -1.16 -13.56 -29.75
N ALA A 106 -0.75 -13.53 -28.48
CA ALA A 106 -1.59 -13.25 -27.32
C ALA A 106 -1.78 -11.74 -27.04
N LEU A 107 -1.21 -10.84 -27.85
CA LEU A 107 -1.20 -9.41 -27.57
C LEU A 107 -2.60 -8.82 -27.35
N ALA A 108 -3.58 -9.20 -28.16
CA ALA A 108 -4.95 -8.67 -28.06
C ALA A 108 -5.61 -9.03 -26.71
N ILE A 109 -5.44 -10.26 -26.24
CA ILE A 109 -5.95 -10.72 -24.95
C ILE A 109 -5.23 -10.00 -23.82
N CYS A 110 -3.90 -9.89 -23.91
CA CYS A 110 -3.09 -9.17 -22.92
C CYS A 110 -3.52 -7.70 -22.80
N GLN A 111 -3.78 -7.01 -23.90
CA GLN A 111 -4.26 -5.62 -23.89
C GLN A 111 -5.63 -5.48 -23.21
N GLN A 112 -6.57 -6.39 -23.50
CA GLN A 112 -7.87 -6.41 -22.82
C GLN A 112 -7.74 -6.62 -21.32
N LEU A 113 -6.83 -7.48 -20.88
CA LEU A 113 -6.56 -7.70 -19.45
C LEU A 113 -5.91 -6.50 -18.79
N LEU A 114 -4.96 -5.87 -19.45
CA LEU A 114 -4.29 -4.67 -18.93
C LEU A 114 -5.23 -3.47 -18.82
N SER A 115 -6.36 -3.46 -19.54
CA SER A 115 -7.39 -2.42 -19.42
C SER A 115 -8.28 -2.57 -18.18
N ILE A 116 -8.19 -3.66 -17.42
CA ILE A 116 -8.96 -3.82 -16.18
C ILE A 116 -8.49 -2.81 -15.14
N PRO A 117 -9.37 -1.90 -14.67
CA PRO A 117 -8.95 -0.85 -13.74
C PRO A 117 -8.76 -1.39 -12.32
N TYR A 118 -7.88 -0.74 -11.59
CA TYR A 118 -7.81 -0.92 -10.14
C TYR A 118 -9.04 -0.30 -9.47
N LYS A 119 -9.60 -0.99 -8.48
CA LYS A 119 -10.64 -0.40 -7.65
C LYS A 119 -10.07 0.70 -6.77
N ARG A 120 -10.83 1.78 -6.63
CA ARG A 120 -10.48 2.84 -5.68
C ARG A 120 -10.44 2.25 -4.26
N THR A 121 -9.32 2.40 -3.61
CA THR A 121 -9.15 2.05 -2.19
C THR A 121 -9.25 3.34 -1.39
N PRO A 122 -10.14 3.43 -0.38
CA PRO A 122 -10.13 4.60 0.48
C PRO A 122 -8.75 4.70 1.15
N SER A 123 -8.17 5.90 1.08
CA SER A 123 -6.98 6.21 1.87
C SER A 123 -7.37 6.09 3.34
N ARG A 124 -6.79 5.13 4.05
CA ARG A 124 -6.98 5.09 5.50
C ARG A 124 -6.20 6.24 6.09
N ALA A 125 -6.87 7.05 6.91
CA ALA A 125 -6.18 8.04 7.71
C ALA A 125 -5.04 7.35 8.47
N VAL A 126 -3.86 7.92 8.36
CA VAL A 126 -2.67 7.39 9.05
C VAL A 126 -2.89 7.58 10.54
N THR A 127 -2.93 6.49 11.28
CA THR A 127 -3.08 6.54 12.73
C THR A 127 -1.75 6.98 13.35
N CYS A 128 -1.76 8.14 13.99
CA CYS A 128 -0.66 8.64 14.80
C CYS A 128 -1.08 8.69 16.27
N LEU A 129 -0.15 8.40 17.17
CA LEU A 129 -0.35 8.51 18.61
C LEU A 129 0.03 9.92 19.06
N ALA A 130 -0.72 10.48 20.00
CA ALA A 130 -0.33 11.73 20.65
C ALA A 130 0.96 11.51 21.48
N HIS A 131 1.72 12.57 21.73
CA HIS A 131 2.95 12.50 22.53
C HIS A 131 2.68 11.91 23.92
N ALA A 132 1.59 12.33 24.56
CA ALA A 132 1.14 11.82 25.85
C ALA A 132 0.76 10.32 25.82
N ASP A 133 0.36 9.76 24.68
CA ASP A 133 0.07 8.32 24.53
C ASP A 133 1.35 7.49 24.46
N ILE A 134 2.37 8.01 23.77
CA ILE A 134 3.71 7.41 23.71
C ILE A 134 4.35 7.42 25.10
N GLU A 135 4.32 8.57 25.78
CA GLU A 135 4.87 8.72 27.12
C GLU A 135 4.19 7.76 28.12
N HIS A 136 2.86 7.71 28.09
CA HIS A 136 2.10 6.78 28.93
C HIS A 136 2.46 5.32 28.64
N LEU A 137 2.57 4.94 27.36
CA LEU A 137 2.94 3.59 26.97
C LEU A 137 4.33 3.20 27.48
N LEU A 138 5.31 4.08 27.36
CA LEU A 138 6.67 3.84 27.82
C LEU A 138 6.79 3.81 29.35
N THR A 139 6.08 4.69 30.05
CA THR A 139 6.12 4.76 31.53
C THR A 139 5.35 3.61 32.18
N SER A 140 4.36 3.02 31.53
CA SER A 140 3.60 1.87 32.01
C SER A 140 4.41 0.56 32.06
N ILE A 141 5.60 0.52 31.48
CA ILE A 141 6.43 -0.69 31.43
C ILE A 141 7.25 -0.80 32.71
N ASP A 142 7.06 -1.90 33.44
CA ASP A 142 7.88 -2.24 34.60
C ASP A 142 9.32 -2.59 34.19
N ARG A 143 10.25 -1.67 34.40
CA ARG A 143 11.67 -1.83 34.06
C ARG A 143 12.48 -2.58 35.12
N ALA A 144 11.88 -3.00 36.24
CA ALA A 144 12.55 -3.85 37.23
C ALA A 144 12.83 -5.24 36.63
N THR A 145 11.97 -5.74 35.76
CA THR A 145 12.14 -7.04 35.13
C THR A 145 13.05 -6.97 33.86
N ALA A 146 13.75 -8.06 33.57
CA ALA A 146 14.57 -8.15 32.36
C ALA A 146 13.72 -8.01 31.05
N LEU A 147 12.52 -8.61 31.05
CA LEU A 147 11.56 -8.49 29.96
C LEU A 147 11.08 -7.06 29.78
N GLY A 148 10.74 -6.37 30.88
CA GLY A 148 10.31 -5.00 30.82
C GLY A 148 11.41 -4.05 30.30
N ARG A 149 12.66 -4.24 30.72
CA ARG A 149 13.80 -3.46 30.18
C ARG A 149 13.97 -3.67 28.69
N ARG A 150 13.88 -4.92 28.21
CA ARG A 150 13.94 -5.25 26.77
C ARG A 150 12.83 -4.56 26.00
N ASP A 151 11.59 -4.69 26.49
CA ASP A 151 10.40 -4.17 25.80
C ASP A 151 10.40 -2.64 25.77
N PHE A 152 10.81 -2.01 26.89
CA PHE A 152 11.02 -0.56 26.95
C PHE A 152 12.06 -0.10 25.92
N ALA A 153 13.23 -0.76 25.89
CA ALA A 153 14.29 -0.41 24.92
C ALA A 153 13.80 -0.58 23.48
N LEU A 154 13.05 -1.65 23.18
CA LEU A 154 12.50 -1.87 21.85
C LEU A 154 11.50 -0.78 21.45
N LEU A 155 10.53 -0.45 22.31
CA LEU A 155 9.54 0.58 21.99
C LEU A 155 10.17 1.97 21.90
N GLN A 156 11.11 2.28 22.77
CA GLN A 156 11.89 3.53 22.70
C GLN A 156 12.70 3.61 21.40
N PHE A 157 13.32 2.51 20.99
CA PHE A 157 14.06 2.44 19.72
C PHE A 157 13.12 2.64 18.52
N LEU A 158 11.97 1.96 18.50
CA LEU A 158 10.98 2.11 17.43
C LEU A 158 10.48 3.55 17.29
N TYR A 159 10.20 4.20 18.42
CA TYR A 159 9.74 5.58 18.43
C TYR A 159 10.84 6.56 18.02
N ASN A 160 12.06 6.40 18.51
CA ASN A 160 13.14 7.34 18.22
C ASN A 160 13.66 7.21 16.77
N THR A 161 13.63 6.03 16.20
CA THR A 161 14.21 5.78 14.86
C THR A 161 13.16 5.65 13.76
N GLY A 162 11.91 5.35 14.10
CA GLY A 162 10.89 4.96 13.13
C GLY A 162 11.25 3.69 12.34
N ALA A 163 12.11 2.82 12.88
CA ALA A 163 12.57 1.61 12.21
C ALA A 163 11.41 0.67 11.86
N ARG A 164 11.58 -0.07 10.74
CA ARG A 164 10.66 -1.17 10.41
C ARG A 164 10.98 -2.36 11.33
N ALA A 165 9.99 -2.85 12.06
CA ALA A 165 10.14 -4.02 12.91
C ALA A 165 9.05 -5.04 12.60
N GLN A 166 9.41 -6.33 12.78
CA GLN A 166 8.47 -7.45 12.69
C GLN A 166 7.91 -7.84 14.06
N GLU A 167 8.41 -7.24 15.13
CA GLU A 167 8.08 -7.53 16.55
C GLU A 167 6.69 -7.00 16.96
N GLY A 168 5.69 -7.22 16.10
CA GLY A 168 4.31 -6.76 16.33
C GLY A 168 3.68 -7.31 17.62
N HIS A 169 4.07 -8.52 18.04
CA HIS A 169 3.54 -9.16 19.24
C HIS A 169 3.91 -8.39 20.53
N ILE A 170 5.16 -7.94 20.64
CA ILE A 170 5.62 -7.17 21.82
C ILE A 170 4.84 -5.85 21.90
N VAL A 171 4.71 -5.14 20.77
CA VAL A 171 3.94 -3.90 20.69
C VAL A 171 2.49 -4.13 21.16
N GLN A 172 1.82 -5.15 20.64
CA GLN A 172 0.43 -5.46 20.99
C GLN A 172 0.27 -5.81 22.46
N THR A 173 1.17 -6.61 23.03
CA THR A 173 1.13 -6.99 24.46
C THR A 173 1.27 -5.77 25.36
N ARG A 174 2.19 -4.83 25.05
CA ARG A 174 2.39 -3.64 25.86
C ARG A 174 1.27 -2.61 25.69
N VAL A 175 0.73 -2.47 24.49
CA VAL A 175 -0.46 -1.65 24.23
C VAL A 175 -1.67 -2.17 25.01
N ALA A 176 -1.92 -3.48 25.01
CA ALA A 176 -3.00 -4.08 25.76
C ALA A 176 -2.87 -3.81 27.28
N ALA A 177 -1.66 -3.92 27.83
CA ALA A 177 -1.42 -3.60 29.24
C ALA A 177 -1.64 -2.10 29.54
N ALA A 178 -1.13 -1.19 28.70
CA ALA A 178 -1.28 0.26 28.88
C ALA A 178 -2.73 0.73 28.68
N SER A 179 -3.52 0.03 27.88
CA SER A 179 -4.92 0.40 27.60
C SER A 179 -5.85 0.21 28.81
N ILE A 180 -5.41 -0.54 29.84
CA ILE A 180 -6.17 -0.69 31.09
C ILE A 180 -6.29 0.66 31.80
N SER A 181 -5.19 1.42 31.87
CA SER A 181 -5.17 2.74 32.50
C SER A 181 -5.48 3.89 31.53
N ARG A 182 -5.40 3.62 30.21
CA ARG A 182 -5.70 4.60 29.14
C ARG A 182 -6.60 4.00 28.05
N PRO A 183 -7.92 3.91 28.25
CA PRO A 183 -8.87 3.26 27.35
C PRO A 183 -8.83 3.73 25.88
N PRO A 184 -8.50 4.98 25.53
CA PRO A 184 -8.36 5.38 24.13
C PRO A 184 -7.36 4.55 23.33
N LEU A 185 -6.31 4.02 23.93
CA LEU A 185 -5.33 3.15 23.28
C LEU A 185 -5.93 1.82 22.80
N ALA A 186 -6.96 1.31 23.47
CA ALA A 186 -7.66 0.08 23.07
C ALA A 186 -8.47 0.25 21.78
N LYS A 187 -8.90 1.48 21.45
CA LYS A 187 -9.70 1.79 20.25
C LYS A 187 -8.89 1.83 18.97
N VAL A 188 -7.58 1.83 19.08
CA VAL A 188 -6.65 2.02 17.97
C VAL A 188 -5.81 0.77 17.78
N ARG A 189 -5.73 0.27 16.55
CA ARG A 189 -4.82 -0.83 16.22
C ARG A 189 -3.39 -0.32 16.14
N ILE A 190 -2.63 -0.43 17.20
CA ILE A 190 -1.25 0.01 17.29
C ILE A 190 -0.31 -1.13 16.84
N THR A 191 0.57 -0.83 15.91
CA THR A 191 1.53 -1.75 15.30
C THR A 191 2.91 -1.07 15.23
N PRO A 192 3.99 -1.78 14.90
CA PRO A 192 5.29 -1.13 14.63
C PRO A 192 5.21 -0.04 13.55
N HIS A 193 4.33 -0.20 12.55
CA HIS A 193 4.07 0.84 11.55
C HIS A 193 3.42 2.09 12.16
N THR A 194 2.55 1.93 13.15
CA THR A 194 1.96 3.06 13.87
C THR A 194 3.04 3.88 14.58
N PHE A 195 4.02 3.25 15.22
CA PHE A 195 5.19 3.95 15.80
C PHE A 195 5.95 4.74 14.75
N ARG A 196 6.26 4.12 13.62
CA ARG A 196 6.95 4.78 12.51
C ARG A 196 6.16 5.98 11.97
N HIS A 197 4.85 5.87 11.83
CA HIS A 197 3.98 6.97 11.43
C HIS A 197 3.96 8.08 12.48
N THR A 198 3.88 7.72 13.75
CA THR A 198 3.94 8.66 14.88
C THR A 198 5.26 9.42 14.90
N THR A 199 6.39 8.71 14.76
CA THR A 199 7.71 9.34 14.67
C THR A 199 7.78 10.35 13.51
N ALA A 200 7.32 9.95 12.32
CA ALA A 200 7.29 10.84 11.17
C ALA A 200 6.47 12.10 11.42
N SER A 201 5.27 11.92 11.99
CA SER A 201 4.36 13.02 12.30
C SER A 201 4.94 13.97 13.33
N HIS A 202 5.51 13.45 14.43
CA HIS A 202 6.12 14.25 15.48
C HIS A 202 7.36 15.00 15.00
N LEU A 203 8.20 14.40 14.14
CA LEU A 203 9.33 15.09 13.52
C LEU A 203 8.87 16.27 12.66
N LEU A 204 7.83 16.09 11.85
CA LEU A 204 7.26 17.17 11.03
C LEU A 204 6.66 18.27 11.90
N GLN A 205 5.91 17.93 12.95
CA GLN A 205 5.34 18.88 13.91
C GLN A 205 6.42 19.66 14.66
N SER A 206 7.59 19.06 14.87
CA SER A 206 8.76 19.74 15.45
C SER A 206 9.51 20.62 14.43
N GLY A 207 8.98 20.81 13.22
CA GLY A 207 9.58 21.66 12.19
C GLY A 207 10.69 21.00 11.37
N VAL A 208 10.88 19.68 11.49
CA VAL A 208 11.88 18.97 10.66
C VAL A 208 11.38 18.89 9.22
N GLU A 209 12.22 19.27 8.28
CA GLU A 209 11.88 19.28 6.85
C GLU A 209 11.49 17.88 6.33
N LEU A 210 10.48 17.82 5.46
CA LEU A 210 9.95 16.58 4.90
C LEU A 210 11.02 15.68 4.25
N ASN A 211 11.97 16.29 3.54
CA ASN A 211 13.06 15.56 2.90
C ASN A 211 14.00 14.89 3.91
N VAL A 212 14.22 15.53 5.05
CA VAL A 212 15.00 14.97 6.16
C VAL A 212 14.28 13.80 6.79
N VAL A 213 12.97 13.95 7.06
CA VAL A 213 12.12 12.86 7.58
C VAL A 213 12.09 11.67 6.62
N ARG A 214 11.96 11.93 5.31
CA ARG A 214 12.02 10.90 4.26
C ARG A 214 13.34 10.13 4.28
N SER A 215 14.45 10.86 4.33
CA SER A 215 15.79 10.28 4.39
C SER A 215 16.00 9.46 5.66
N TRP A 216 15.58 10.00 6.81
CA TRP A 216 15.65 9.33 8.10
C TRP A 216 14.90 8.00 8.11
N LEU A 217 13.69 8.00 7.57
CA LEU A 217 12.86 6.80 7.52
C LEU A 217 13.25 5.84 6.39
N GLY A 218 14.12 6.22 5.45
CA GLY A 218 14.49 5.41 4.30
C GLY A 218 13.29 5.11 3.38
N HIS A 219 12.45 6.12 3.10
CA HIS A 219 11.34 5.99 2.15
C HIS A 219 11.87 6.11 0.71
N ALA A 220 11.64 5.06 -0.09
CA ALA A 220 12.03 5.05 -1.52
C ALA A 220 11.18 6.01 -2.36
N SER A 221 9.93 6.31 -1.94
CA SER A 221 9.01 7.21 -2.64
C SER A 221 8.55 8.37 -1.76
N ILE A 222 8.41 9.54 -2.37
CA ILE A 222 7.82 10.75 -1.76
C ILE A 222 6.35 10.51 -1.38
N GLU A 223 5.61 9.75 -2.18
CA GLU A 223 4.18 9.46 -1.96
C GLU A 223 3.90 8.82 -0.60
N THR A 224 4.81 7.96 -0.12
CA THR A 224 4.68 7.38 1.23
C THR A 224 4.84 8.40 2.34
N THR A 225 5.48 9.54 2.07
CA THR A 225 5.71 10.60 3.05
C THR A 225 4.63 11.68 2.95
N HIS A 226 4.01 11.87 1.78
CA HIS A 226 2.88 12.80 1.59
C HIS A 226 1.67 12.52 2.50
N ALA A 227 1.43 11.26 2.86
CA ALA A 227 0.36 10.89 3.78
C ALA A 227 0.48 11.58 5.16
N TYR A 228 1.68 12.06 5.54
CA TYR A 228 1.89 12.79 6.80
C TYR A 228 1.61 14.27 6.69
N ILE A 229 1.72 14.86 5.49
CA ILE A 229 1.45 16.29 5.25
C ILE A 229 -0.05 16.60 5.38
N GLU A 230 -0.92 15.62 5.08
CA GLU A 230 -2.37 15.81 5.19
C GLU A 230 -2.85 15.94 6.64
N ILE A 231 -2.02 15.56 7.63
CA ILE A 231 -2.40 15.46 9.03
C ILE A 231 -2.26 16.81 9.76
N ASP A 232 -1.43 17.73 9.26
CA ASP A 232 -1.13 18.97 9.98
C ASP A 232 -1.72 20.22 9.31
N LEU A 233 -2.92 20.60 9.78
CA LEU A 233 -3.62 21.83 9.37
C LEU A 233 -2.91 23.10 9.87
N GLU A 234 -2.18 23.02 10.99
CA GLU A 234 -1.45 24.17 11.54
C GLU A 234 -0.23 24.50 10.70
N MET A 235 0.54 23.49 10.26
CA MET A 235 1.63 23.71 9.31
C MET A 235 1.15 24.29 7.97
N LYS A 236 -0.03 23.83 7.49
CA LYS A 236 -0.62 24.39 6.27
C LYS A 236 -1.02 25.86 6.44
N ARG A 237 -1.60 26.22 7.57
CA ARG A 237 -1.93 27.60 7.90
C ARG A 237 -0.68 28.47 8.00
N ALA A 238 0.33 28.03 8.75
CA ALA A 238 1.59 28.77 8.90
C ALA A 238 2.30 28.96 7.54
N ALA A 239 2.28 27.96 6.66
CA ALA A 239 2.83 28.08 5.32
C ALA A 239 2.06 29.08 4.44
N ILE A 240 0.72 29.10 4.54
CA ILE A 240 -0.12 30.06 3.84
C ILE A 240 0.13 31.48 4.38
N GLU A 241 0.14 31.65 5.70
CA GLU A 241 0.43 32.94 6.37
C GLU A 241 1.83 33.48 6.01
N ALA A 242 2.82 32.59 5.91
CA ALA A 242 4.18 32.98 5.48
C ALA A 242 4.27 33.33 3.98
N CYS A 243 3.33 32.88 3.17
CA CYS A 243 3.28 33.13 1.72
C CYS A 243 2.39 34.32 1.34
N GLU A 244 1.68 34.96 2.27
CA GLU A 244 0.89 36.16 1.95
C GLU A 244 1.81 37.31 1.58
N PRO A 245 1.81 37.77 0.32
CA PRO A 245 2.61 38.93 -0.06
C PRO A 245 2.03 40.17 0.64
N PRO A 246 2.87 41.01 1.25
CA PRO A 246 2.41 42.22 1.90
C PRO A 246 1.76 43.15 0.89
N GLY A 247 0.43 43.35 1.03
CA GLY A 247 -0.32 44.35 0.27
C GLY A 247 -1.41 43.91 -0.68
N LEU A 248 -1.78 42.61 -0.75
CA LEU A 248 -2.84 42.11 -1.62
C LEU A 248 -4.25 42.04 -0.98
N ASN A 249 -4.43 42.66 0.18
CA ASN A 249 -5.73 42.69 0.90
C ASN A 249 -6.84 43.52 0.26
N SER A 250 -6.68 44.01 -0.98
CA SER A 250 -7.64 44.93 -1.60
C SER A 250 -8.27 44.45 -2.91
N LEU A 251 -7.92 43.27 -3.41
CA LEU A 251 -8.58 42.76 -4.61
C LEU A 251 -9.61 41.67 -4.20
N PRO A 252 -10.89 41.81 -4.58
CA PRO A 252 -11.85 40.73 -4.38
C PRO A 252 -11.39 39.49 -5.16
N PRO A 253 -11.52 38.28 -4.57
CA PRO A 253 -11.11 37.07 -5.25
C PRO A 253 -11.85 36.90 -6.57
N VAL A 254 -11.10 36.60 -7.63
CA VAL A 254 -11.60 36.45 -9.01
C VAL A 254 -12.75 35.44 -9.15
N TRP A 255 -12.86 34.47 -8.23
CA TRP A 255 -13.99 33.50 -8.20
C TRP A 255 -15.31 34.07 -7.66
N LYS A 256 -15.39 35.34 -7.31
CA LYS A 256 -16.64 36.04 -6.98
C LYS A 256 -17.27 36.73 -8.18
N ASP A 257 -16.80 36.42 -9.39
CA ASP A 257 -17.47 36.85 -10.59
C ASP A 257 -18.83 36.13 -10.69
N PRO A 258 -19.96 36.85 -10.54
CA PRO A 258 -21.27 36.22 -10.61
C PRO A 258 -21.56 35.54 -11.94
N ASP A 259 -20.90 35.96 -13.03
CA ASP A 259 -21.08 35.36 -14.35
C ASP A 259 -20.47 33.95 -14.44
N LEU A 260 -19.33 33.72 -13.80
CA LEU A 260 -18.68 32.40 -13.78
C LEU A 260 -19.46 31.39 -12.95
N LEU A 261 -19.96 31.81 -11.80
CA LEU A 261 -20.76 30.93 -10.92
C LEU A 261 -22.10 30.59 -11.57
N THR A 262 -22.76 31.57 -12.19
CA THR A 262 -24.03 31.37 -12.93
C THR A 262 -23.83 30.43 -14.11
N TRP A 263 -22.67 30.52 -14.79
CA TRP A 263 -22.31 29.62 -15.88
C TRP A 263 -22.06 28.18 -15.38
N LEU A 264 -21.37 28.03 -14.24
CA LEU A 264 -21.11 26.72 -13.64
C LEU A 264 -22.37 26.03 -13.10
N GLU A 265 -23.34 26.80 -12.62
CA GLU A 265 -24.65 26.27 -12.15
C GLU A 265 -25.55 25.86 -13.33
N ALA A 266 -25.27 26.32 -14.54
CA ALA A 266 -26.01 25.99 -15.75
C ALA A 266 -25.45 24.77 -16.51
N LEU A 267 -24.33 24.18 -16.06
CA LEU A 267 -23.73 22.94 -16.56
C LEU A 267 -24.35 21.70 -15.89
#